data_e27d5f144302de539a86175608898ce1
#
_entry.id   e27d5f144302de539a86175608898ce1
#
_cell.length_a   1.000
_cell.length_b   1.000
_cell.length_c   1.000
_cell.angle_alpha   90.00
_cell.angle_beta   90.00
_cell.angle_gamma   90.00
#
_symmetry.space_group_name_H-M   'P 1'
#
loop_
_entity.id
_entity.type
_entity.pdbx_description
1 polymer ?
#
loop_
_entity_poly.entity_id
_entity_poly.type
_entity_poly.pdbx_seq_one_letter_code
_entity_poly.pdbx_strand_id
1 'polypeptide(L)'
;MGILIVIGRLLGLLLFLLPLLLGSCLAPKKFRSLLVVGYGVLGGLMINFPSIGRILFLAGAVLGAVIIILIVIMSHDSKALRKSSGVQLGPLDLWLNAAGGVLSAANGADTQRLMLHLAGNPGTKLRRIAVRRMLKNYWEITDHDTAVEEMSELLTMGMRMQFHVMMEIQEQRAVLGADSGPDRSQRGGEKDLPVPEESGLQARLLSAWRRQGPNALLGWDLGRLACNAQYCYLAGYLSREELDALGMAAYDIAQENCSGWEELMESYMLGFQFWCGEDEDIPGSKGAERRAAYEKLRAEQPSIFQMIPWSLPVRA
;
A
#
# COMPACT_ATOMS: atom_id res chain seq x y z
N MET A 1 27.68 21.61 48.03
CA MET A 1 28.08 21.57 46.62
C MET A 1 28.07 20.16 46.02
N GLY A 2 28.54 19.12 46.74
CA GLY A 2 28.55 17.73 46.24
C GLY A 2 27.19 17.10 45.93
N ILE A 3 26.19 17.34 46.79
CA ILE A 3 24.84 16.76 46.64
C ILE A 3 24.13 17.26 45.38
N LEU A 4 24.26 18.55 45.05
CA LEU A 4 23.68 19.15 43.82
C LEU A 4 24.31 18.56 42.54
N ILE A 5 25.60 18.25 42.57
CA ILE A 5 26.33 17.62 41.45
C ILE A 5 25.86 16.17 41.25
N VAL A 6 25.63 15.44 42.34
CA VAL A 6 25.12 14.05 42.29
C VAL A 6 23.68 14.02 41.79
N ILE A 7 22.82 14.92 42.28
CA ILE A 7 21.43 15.03 41.83
C ILE A 7 21.40 15.41 40.33
N GLY A 8 22.22 16.35 39.87
CA GLY A 8 22.32 16.72 38.47
C GLY A 8 22.76 15.55 37.55
N ARG A 9 23.72 14.74 38.01
CA ARG A 9 24.17 13.54 37.30
C ARG A 9 23.09 12.47 37.20
N LEU A 10 22.36 12.22 38.31
CA LEU A 10 21.27 11.24 38.33
C LEU A 10 20.10 11.70 37.44
N LEU A 11 19.76 12.98 37.50
CA LEU A 11 18.72 13.56 36.61
C LEU A 11 19.14 13.47 35.14
N GLY A 12 20.41 13.74 34.83
CA GLY A 12 20.96 13.63 33.49
C GLY A 12 20.91 12.18 32.97
N LEU A 13 21.27 11.20 33.83
CA LEU A 13 21.17 9.79 33.49
C LEU A 13 19.72 9.36 33.25
N LEU A 14 18.79 9.82 34.07
CA LEU A 14 17.37 9.54 33.94
C LEU A 14 16.81 10.12 32.64
N LEU A 15 17.14 11.35 32.30
CA LEU A 15 16.74 11.99 31.04
C LEU A 15 17.36 11.30 29.81
N PHE A 16 18.56 10.75 29.94
CA PHE A 16 19.21 9.97 28.89
C PHE A 16 18.55 8.59 28.70
N LEU A 17 18.16 7.92 29.77
CA LEU A 17 17.56 6.57 29.71
C LEU A 17 16.06 6.59 29.43
N LEU A 18 15.35 7.66 29.75
CA LEU A 18 13.90 7.78 29.56
C LEU A 18 13.44 7.54 28.12
N PRO A 19 14.09 8.11 27.09
CA PRO A 19 13.73 7.83 25.68
C PRO A 19 13.99 6.38 25.26
N LEU A 20 15.04 5.75 25.82
CA LEU A 20 15.33 4.34 25.58
C LEU A 20 14.22 3.44 26.18
N LEU A 21 13.80 3.72 27.41
CA LEU A 21 12.73 2.98 28.08
C LEU A 21 11.38 3.17 27.35
N LEU A 22 11.00 4.41 27.07
CA LEU A 22 9.76 4.70 26.35
C LEU A 22 9.80 4.17 24.91
N GLY A 23 10.91 4.35 24.20
CA GLY A 23 11.10 3.85 22.85
C GLY A 23 11.06 2.32 22.78
N SER A 24 11.68 1.62 23.77
CA SER A 24 11.65 0.15 23.82
C SER A 24 10.25 -0.40 24.09
N CYS A 25 9.41 0.32 24.83
CA CYS A 25 8.02 -0.09 25.10
C CYS A 25 7.08 0.20 23.93
N LEU A 26 7.26 1.33 23.23
CA LEU A 26 6.30 1.88 22.27
C LEU A 26 6.70 1.67 20.81
N ALA A 27 7.99 1.43 20.52
CA ALA A 27 8.46 1.23 19.16
C ALA A 27 8.09 -0.17 18.61
N PRO A 28 7.81 -0.30 17.31
CA PRO A 28 7.67 -1.58 16.63
C PRO A 28 8.90 -2.48 16.85
N LYS A 29 8.70 -3.80 16.94
CA LYS A 29 9.77 -4.78 17.26
C LYS A 29 11.05 -4.60 16.44
N LYS A 30 10.92 -4.21 15.15
CA LYS A 30 12.04 -3.96 14.22
C LYS A 30 12.95 -2.80 14.65
N PHE A 31 12.43 -1.81 15.37
CA PHE A 31 13.19 -0.63 15.79
C PHE A 31 13.75 -0.73 17.20
N ARG A 32 13.28 -1.68 18.03
CA ARG A 32 13.73 -1.83 19.43
C ARG A 32 15.21 -2.16 19.53
N SER A 33 15.68 -3.11 18.70
CA SER A 33 17.09 -3.49 18.66
C SER A 33 17.99 -2.35 18.22
N LEU A 34 17.55 -1.57 17.21
CA LEU A 34 18.31 -0.42 16.72
C LEU A 34 18.43 0.68 17.78
N LEU A 35 17.37 0.94 18.54
CA LEU A 35 17.37 1.89 19.65
C LEU A 35 18.31 1.46 20.76
N VAL A 36 18.25 0.18 21.18
CA VAL A 36 19.12 -0.37 22.24
C VAL A 36 20.59 -0.29 21.82
N VAL A 37 20.93 -0.70 20.59
CA VAL A 37 22.30 -0.64 20.08
C VAL A 37 22.77 0.82 19.97
N GLY A 38 21.97 1.73 19.42
CA GLY A 38 22.32 3.14 19.28
C GLY A 38 22.60 3.81 20.63
N TYR A 39 21.75 3.57 21.63
CA TYR A 39 21.96 4.11 22.98
C TYR A 39 23.14 3.44 23.70
N GLY A 40 23.39 2.15 23.45
CA GLY A 40 24.56 1.45 23.98
C GLY A 40 25.87 2.04 23.46
N VAL A 41 25.92 2.34 22.15
CA VAL A 41 27.08 3.00 21.53
C VAL A 41 27.28 4.42 22.09
N LEU A 42 26.21 5.22 22.20
CA LEU A 42 26.28 6.56 22.79
C LEU A 42 26.77 6.54 24.24
N GLY A 43 26.26 5.61 25.06
CA GLY A 43 26.69 5.41 26.44
C GLY A 43 28.17 5.03 26.52
N GLY A 44 28.63 4.09 25.69
CA GLY A 44 30.04 3.69 25.61
C GLY A 44 30.97 4.85 25.20
N LEU A 45 30.55 5.69 24.25
CA LEU A 45 31.31 6.88 23.85
C LEU A 45 31.36 7.92 24.99
N MET A 46 30.30 8.12 25.75
CA MET A 46 30.27 9.04 26.88
C MET A 46 31.24 8.64 27.97
N ILE A 47 31.40 7.33 28.26
CA ILE A 47 32.30 6.82 29.28
C ILE A 47 33.78 6.95 28.87
N ASN A 48 34.08 6.63 27.60
CA ASN A 48 35.45 6.62 27.11
C ASN A 48 35.99 7.99 26.70
N PHE A 49 35.10 8.96 26.40
CA PHE A 49 35.50 10.31 25.96
C PHE A 49 34.78 11.41 26.75
N PRO A 50 35.17 11.65 28.04
CA PRO A 50 34.46 12.64 28.89
C PRO A 50 34.44 14.07 28.37
N SER A 51 35.43 14.47 27.60
CA SER A 51 35.47 15.80 26.94
C SER A 51 34.40 15.98 25.86
N ILE A 52 33.97 14.88 25.20
CA ILE A 52 32.93 14.86 24.19
C ILE A 52 31.57 14.50 24.81
N GLY A 53 31.56 14.02 26.05
CA GLY A 53 30.38 13.53 26.75
C GLY A 53 29.22 14.53 26.82
N ARG A 54 29.53 15.84 26.93
CA ARG A 54 28.48 16.91 26.93
C ARG A 54 27.78 17.04 25.58
N ILE A 55 28.54 16.92 24.49
CA ILE A 55 28.00 17.01 23.11
C ILE A 55 27.16 15.76 22.84
N LEU A 56 27.65 14.57 23.23
CA LEU A 56 26.92 13.31 23.08
C LEU A 56 25.65 13.27 23.94
N PHE A 57 25.68 13.86 25.14
CA PHE A 57 24.52 14.02 25.99
C PHE A 57 23.45 14.90 25.35
N LEU A 58 23.84 16.06 24.81
CA LEU A 58 22.94 16.96 24.10
C LEU A 58 22.36 16.29 22.84
N ALA A 59 23.18 15.59 22.06
CA ALA A 59 22.72 14.85 20.89
C ALA A 59 21.72 13.74 21.26
N GLY A 60 21.98 12.99 22.35
CA GLY A 60 21.06 11.98 22.86
C GLY A 60 19.74 12.58 23.37
N ALA A 61 19.80 13.72 24.05
CA ALA A 61 18.61 14.42 24.52
C ALA A 61 17.76 14.96 23.34
N VAL A 62 18.38 15.53 22.31
CA VAL A 62 17.68 15.96 21.09
C VAL A 62 17.04 14.78 20.36
N LEU A 63 17.78 13.67 20.18
CA LEU A 63 17.25 12.45 19.57
C LEU A 63 16.07 11.88 20.38
N GLY A 64 16.19 11.86 21.71
CA GLY A 64 15.12 11.45 22.61
C GLY A 64 13.88 12.33 22.49
N ALA A 65 14.06 13.66 22.43
CA ALA A 65 12.95 14.59 22.23
C ALA A 65 12.25 14.36 20.88
N VAL A 66 13.01 14.15 19.80
CA VAL A 66 12.45 13.81 18.48
C VAL A 66 11.66 12.51 18.52
N ILE A 67 12.18 11.46 19.18
CA ILE A 67 11.47 10.18 19.32
C ILE A 67 10.18 10.36 20.12
N ILE A 68 10.21 11.11 21.23
CA ILE A 68 9.01 11.40 22.03
C ILE A 68 7.97 12.17 21.19
N ILE A 69 8.40 13.18 20.44
CA ILE A 69 7.52 13.93 19.55
C ILE A 69 6.88 13.00 18.51
N LEU A 70 7.67 12.12 17.88
CA LEU A 70 7.14 11.13 16.92
C LEU A 70 6.14 10.18 17.58
N ILE A 71 6.43 9.69 18.79
CA ILE A 71 5.52 8.82 19.56
C ILE A 71 4.23 9.57 19.90
N VAL A 72 4.32 10.83 20.33
CA VAL A 72 3.13 11.67 20.62
C VAL A 72 2.31 11.89 19.35
N ILE A 73 2.94 12.19 18.23
CA ILE A 73 2.27 12.33 16.92
C ILE A 73 1.56 11.04 16.55
N MET A 74 2.25 9.88 16.61
CA MET A 74 1.67 8.58 16.30
C MET A 74 0.54 8.18 17.29
N SER A 75 0.67 8.50 18.57
CA SER A 75 -0.38 8.25 19.57
C SER A 75 -1.58 9.20 19.39
N HIS A 76 -1.34 10.43 18.95
CA HIS A 76 -2.39 11.39 18.64
C HIS A 76 -3.18 10.95 17.40
N ASP A 77 -2.49 10.45 16.37
CA ASP A 77 -3.14 9.88 15.19
C ASP A 77 -3.94 8.62 15.54
N SER A 78 -3.43 7.77 16.43
CA SER A 78 -4.17 6.60 16.94
C SER A 78 -5.42 7.01 17.76
N LYS A 79 -5.35 8.10 18.54
CA LYS A 79 -6.49 8.66 19.27
C LYS A 79 -7.48 9.36 18.33
N ALA A 80 -6.99 10.05 17.30
CA ALA A 80 -7.82 10.65 16.27
C ALA A 80 -8.55 9.57 15.46
N LEU A 81 -7.90 8.46 15.13
CA LEU A 81 -8.53 7.28 14.54
C LEU A 81 -9.60 6.67 15.47
N ARG A 82 -9.33 6.55 16.77
CA ARG A 82 -10.33 6.08 17.76
C ARG A 82 -11.49 7.07 17.94
N LYS A 83 -11.24 8.38 17.89
CA LYS A 83 -12.28 9.42 17.96
C LYS A 83 -13.10 9.47 16.67
N SER A 84 -12.53 9.14 15.55
CA SER A 84 -13.20 8.99 14.26
C SER A 84 -14.04 7.71 14.16
N SER A 85 -13.90 6.76 15.10
CA SER A 85 -14.79 5.60 15.21
C SER A 85 -16.25 5.95 15.54
N GLY A 86 -16.56 7.23 15.79
CA GLY A 86 -17.93 7.75 15.87
C GLY A 86 -18.49 8.28 14.54
N VAL A 87 -17.69 8.33 13.48
CA VAL A 87 -18.19 8.66 12.14
C VAL A 87 -18.75 7.40 11.54
N GLN A 88 -20.06 7.36 11.34
CA GLN A 88 -20.68 6.28 10.58
C GLN A 88 -20.23 6.40 9.13
N LEU A 89 -19.48 5.38 8.67
CA LEU A 89 -19.14 5.24 7.26
C LEU A 89 -20.40 4.83 6.50
N GLY A 90 -20.63 5.47 5.37
CA GLY A 90 -21.67 5.06 4.45
C GLY A 90 -21.34 3.71 3.78
N PRO A 91 -22.34 3.04 3.20
CA PRO A 91 -22.11 1.79 2.47
C PRO A 91 -21.04 1.91 1.39
N LEU A 92 -21.01 3.03 0.67
CA LEU A 92 -20.01 3.28 -0.37
C LEU A 92 -18.59 3.41 0.20
N ASP A 93 -18.42 4.07 1.34
CA ASP A 93 -17.12 4.17 2.01
C ASP A 93 -16.58 2.81 2.40
N LEU A 94 -17.44 1.95 2.93
CA LEU A 94 -17.10 0.58 3.31
C LEU A 94 -16.71 -0.26 2.10
N TRP A 95 -17.47 -0.13 1.00
CA TRP A 95 -17.15 -0.81 -0.25
C TRP A 95 -15.80 -0.37 -0.81
N LEU A 96 -15.52 0.94 -0.85
CA LEU A 96 -14.22 1.48 -1.27
C LEU A 96 -13.08 0.97 -0.39
N ASN A 97 -13.29 0.87 0.93
CA ASN A 97 -12.30 0.31 1.85
C ASN A 97 -11.98 -1.16 1.52
N ALA A 98 -12.99 -1.95 1.17
CA ALA A 98 -12.80 -3.34 0.76
C ALA A 98 -12.12 -3.44 -0.62
N ALA A 99 -12.55 -2.64 -1.60
CA ALA A 99 -11.97 -2.61 -2.95
C ALA A 99 -10.48 -2.22 -2.94
N GLY A 100 -10.08 -1.24 -2.10
CA GLY A 100 -8.69 -0.84 -1.89
C GLY A 100 -7.93 -1.71 -0.86
N GLY A 101 -8.56 -2.78 -0.35
CA GLY A 101 -8.09 -3.54 0.80
C GLY A 101 -6.72 -4.15 0.62
N VAL A 102 -6.44 -4.77 -0.53
CA VAL A 102 -5.14 -5.43 -0.80
C VAL A 102 -3.99 -4.41 -0.86
N LEU A 103 -4.20 -3.24 -1.50
CA LEU A 103 -3.20 -2.18 -1.55
C LEU A 103 -2.89 -1.67 -0.13
N SER A 104 -3.92 -1.49 0.68
CA SER A 104 -3.78 -1.04 2.07
C SER A 104 -3.13 -2.11 2.95
N ALA A 105 -3.47 -3.40 2.78
CA ALA A 105 -2.89 -4.51 3.52
C ALA A 105 -1.39 -4.69 3.23
N ALA A 106 -0.95 -4.49 2.00
CA ALA A 106 0.46 -4.47 1.64
C ALA A 106 1.23 -3.35 2.35
N ASN A 107 0.55 -2.28 2.76
CA ASN A 107 1.08 -1.19 3.59
C ASN A 107 0.83 -1.41 5.10
N GLY A 108 0.44 -2.63 5.51
CA GLY A 108 0.29 -3.03 6.91
C GLY A 108 -1.09 -2.75 7.53
N ALA A 109 -2.12 -2.48 6.72
CA ALA A 109 -3.50 -2.44 7.21
C ALA A 109 -4.04 -3.86 7.44
N ASP A 110 -4.89 -4.00 8.43
CA ASP A 110 -5.73 -5.17 8.74
C ASP A 110 -7.21 -4.79 8.55
N THR A 111 -8.11 -5.77 8.64
CA THR A 111 -9.56 -5.54 8.53
C THR A 111 -10.03 -4.45 9.48
N GLN A 112 -9.55 -4.44 10.74
CA GLN A 112 -9.95 -3.42 11.71
C GLN A 112 -9.56 -2.01 11.26
N ARG A 113 -8.36 -1.84 10.69
CA ARG A 113 -7.91 -0.55 10.15
C ARG A 113 -8.68 -0.14 8.91
N LEU A 114 -9.00 -1.10 8.04
CA LEU A 114 -9.80 -0.85 6.85
C LEU A 114 -11.21 -0.41 7.22
N MET A 115 -11.85 -1.07 8.20
CA MET A 115 -13.17 -0.65 8.71
C MET A 115 -13.17 0.74 9.37
N LEU A 116 -11.99 1.23 9.78
CA LEU A 116 -11.79 2.58 10.33
C LEU A 116 -11.16 3.55 9.33
N HIS A 117 -10.85 3.08 8.12
CA HIS A 117 -10.26 3.93 7.09
C HIS A 117 -11.33 4.87 6.52
N LEU A 118 -11.12 6.18 6.74
CA LEU A 118 -12.21 7.14 6.71
C LEU A 118 -12.16 7.98 5.45
N ALA A 119 -13.03 7.69 4.52
CA ALA A 119 -13.40 8.64 3.49
C ALA A 119 -14.13 9.89 4.06
N GLY A 120 -14.76 9.75 5.23
CA GLY A 120 -15.53 10.81 5.88
C GLY A 120 -14.78 11.74 6.83
N ASN A 121 -13.51 11.46 7.16
CA ASN A 121 -12.77 12.30 8.13
C ASN A 121 -11.46 12.83 7.55
N PRO A 122 -11.37 14.13 7.22
CA PRO A 122 -10.17 14.74 6.63
C PRO A 122 -8.92 14.69 7.54
N GLY A 123 -9.03 14.12 8.73
CA GLY A 123 -7.90 13.93 9.63
C GLY A 123 -7.33 15.24 10.20
N THR A 124 -6.21 15.11 10.90
CA THR A 124 -5.47 16.26 11.44
C THR A 124 -4.67 16.96 10.32
N LYS A 125 -4.25 18.21 10.56
CA LYS A 125 -3.36 18.95 9.63
C LYS A 125 -2.09 18.16 9.28
N LEU A 126 -1.52 17.43 10.24
CA LEU A 126 -0.32 16.61 10.04
C LEU A 126 -0.60 15.43 9.11
N ARG A 127 -1.74 14.75 9.28
CA ARG A 127 -2.15 13.67 8.39
C ARG A 127 -2.35 14.17 6.96
N ARG A 128 -2.98 15.33 6.79
CA ARG A 128 -3.15 15.97 5.47
C ARG A 128 -1.81 16.26 4.80
N ILE A 129 -0.83 16.80 5.54
CA ILE A 129 0.53 17.06 5.01
C ILE A 129 1.20 15.74 4.60
N ALA A 130 1.11 14.71 5.42
CA ALA A 130 1.69 13.40 5.12
C ALA A 130 1.05 12.76 3.88
N VAL A 131 -0.28 12.82 3.77
CA VAL A 131 -1.02 12.29 2.61
C VAL A 131 -0.66 13.07 1.34
N ARG A 132 -0.60 14.39 1.37
CA ARG A 132 -0.16 15.23 0.22
C ARG A 132 1.24 14.88 -0.23
N ARG A 133 2.17 14.66 0.72
CA ARG A 133 3.54 14.26 0.38
C ARG A 133 3.57 12.87 -0.26
N MET A 134 2.79 11.93 0.23
CA MET A 134 2.64 10.59 -0.32
C MET A 134 2.08 10.64 -1.74
N LEU A 135 0.97 11.35 -1.94
CA LEU A 135 0.34 11.53 -3.26
C LEU A 135 1.31 12.13 -4.27
N LYS A 136 2.03 13.20 -3.88
CA LYS A 136 3.05 13.82 -4.75
C LYS A 136 4.18 12.86 -5.12
N ASN A 137 4.70 12.09 -4.15
CA ASN A 137 5.92 11.29 -4.36
C ASN A 137 5.68 9.98 -5.11
N TYR A 138 4.46 9.40 -5.03
CA TYR A 138 4.16 8.09 -5.58
C TYR A 138 3.14 8.12 -6.71
N TRP A 139 2.37 9.22 -6.83
CA TRP A 139 1.26 9.34 -7.77
C TRP A 139 1.29 10.63 -8.59
N GLU A 140 2.26 11.50 -8.32
CA GLU A 140 2.42 12.81 -8.96
C GLU A 140 1.20 13.76 -8.79
N ILE A 141 0.29 13.41 -7.86
CA ILE A 141 -0.91 14.19 -7.55
C ILE A 141 -0.53 15.32 -6.59
N THR A 142 -0.74 16.56 -6.99
CA THR A 142 -0.35 17.76 -6.24
C THR A 142 -1.48 18.70 -5.90
N ASP A 143 -2.61 18.60 -6.60
CA ASP A 143 -3.76 19.50 -6.53
C ASP A 143 -5.06 18.81 -7.00
N HIS A 144 -6.12 19.58 -7.15
CA HIS A 144 -7.43 19.10 -7.61
C HIS A 144 -7.35 18.56 -9.05
N ASP A 145 -6.72 19.32 -9.95
CA ASP A 145 -6.76 18.99 -11.38
C ASP A 145 -6.03 17.68 -11.66
N THR A 146 -4.83 17.51 -11.08
CA THR A 146 -4.06 16.27 -11.17
C THR A 146 -4.76 15.10 -10.46
N ALA A 147 -5.55 15.35 -9.41
CA ALA A 147 -6.35 14.32 -8.77
C ALA A 147 -7.50 13.85 -9.69
N VAL A 148 -8.22 14.76 -10.31
CA VAL A 148 -9.32 14.44 -11.23
C VAL A 148 -8.79 13.71 -12.47
N GLU A 149 -7.66 14.14 -13.04
CA GLU A 149 -7.02 13.50 -14.18
C GLU A 149 -6.66 12.05 -13.88
N GLU A 150 -5.92 11.79 -12.79
CA GLU A 150 -5.51 10.43 -12.39
C GLU A 150 -6.74 9.54 -12.10
N MET A 151 -7.75 10.05 -11.38
CA MET A 151 -8.95 9.26 -11.08
C MET A 151 -9.75 8.95 -12.35
N SER A 152 -9.84 9.88 -13.29
CA SER A 152 -10.50 9.68 -14.57
C SER A 152 -9.75 8.66 -15.44
N GLU A 153 -8.42 8.71 -15.43
CA GLU A 153 -7.59 7.73 -16.13
C GLU A 153 -7.82 6.32 -15.57
N LEU A 154 -7.79 6.15 -14.26
CA LEU A 154 -8.04 4.84 -13.62
C LEU A 154 -9.44 4.29 -13.91
N LEU A 155 -10.46 5.14 -14.02
CA LEU A 155 -11.81 4.72 -14.37
C LEU A 155 -11.92 4.26 -15.84
N THR A 156 -11.33 4.99 -16.77
CA THR A 156 -11.58 4.82 -18.21
C THR A 156 -10.55 3.94 -18.90
N MET A 157 -9.26 4.17 -18.65
CA MET A 157 -8.14 3.55 -19.37
C MET A 157 -7.24 2.73 -18.45
N GLY A 158 -6.62 3.35 -17.49
CA GLY A 158 -5.73 2.73 -16.52
C GLY A 158 -4.65 1.82 -17.13
N MET A 159 -4.22 0.82 -16.37
CA MET A 159 -3.28 -0.20 -16.84
C MET A 159 -3.90 -1.12 -17.89
N ARG A 160 -5.22 -1.21 -17.93
CA ARG A 160 -5.97 -2.03 -18.88
C ARG A 160 -5.67 -1.67 -20.33
N MET A 161 -5.42 -0.38 -20.62
CA MET A 161 -5.06 0.05 -22.00
C MET A 161 -3.70 -0.48 -22.40
N GLN A 162 -2.69 -0.39 -21.56
CA GLN A 162 -1.36 -0.93 -21.85
C GLN A 162 -1.42 -2.45 -22.03
N PHE A 163 -2.18 -3.12 -21.18
CA PHE A 163 -2.42 -4.55 -21.26
C PHE A 163 -3.11 -4.93 -22.58
N HIS A 164 -4.16 -4.23 -22.96
CA HIS A 164 -4.87 -4.42 -24.23
C HIS A 164 -3.91 -4.36 -25.42
N VAL A 165 -3.17 -3.26 -25.55
CA VAL A 165 -2.22 -3.07 -26.66
C VAL A 165 -1.16 -4.19 -26.70
N MET A 166 -0.63 -4.56 -25.54
CA MET A 166 0.39 -5.60 -25.47
C MET A 166 -0.17 -6.97 -25.88
N MET A 167 -1.37 -7.33 -25.43
CA MET A 167 -2.01 -8.61 -25.76
C MET A 167 -2.40 -8.69 -27.24
N GLU A 168 -2.92 -7.62 -27.82
CA GLU A 168 -3.21 -7.58 -29.27
C GLU A 168 -1.94 -7.77 -30.12
N ILE A 169 -0.84 -7.11 -29.75
CA ILE A 169 0.43 -7.30 -30.44
C ILE A 169 0.91 -8.76 -30.33
N GLN A 170 0.75 -9.41 -29.15
CA GLN A 170 1.11 -10.81 -28.99
C GLN A 170 0.26 -11.75 -29.83
N GLU A 171 -1.06 -11.54 -29.88
CA GLU A 171 -1.96 -12.33 -30.72
C GLU A 171 -1.66 -12.16 -32.21
N GLN A 172 -1.41 -10.92 -32.68
CA GLN A 172 -1.02 -10.67 -34.05
C GLN A 172 0.29 -11.36 -34.44
N ARG A 173 1.30 -11.33 -33.54
CA ARG A 173 2.56 -12.05 -33.75
C ARG A 173 2.38 -13.56 -33.82
N ALA A 174 1.52 -14.11 -32.95
CA ALA A 174 1.21 -15.54 -32.96
C ALA A 174 0.56 -15.96 -34.29
N VAL A 175 -0.38 -15.16 -34.82
CA VAL A 175 -1.02 -15.41 -36.10
C VAL A 175 -0.02 -15.30 -37.26
N LEU A 176 0.79 -14.25 -37.31
CA LEU A 176 1.82 -14.04 -38.34
C LEU A 176 2.95 -15.09 -38.28
N GLY A 177 3.33 -15.49 -37.07
CA GLY A 177 4.34 -16.54 -36.84
C GLY A 177 3.85 -17.95 -37.24
N ALA A 178 2.54 -18.21 -37.11
CA ALA A 178 1.93 -19.45 -37.58
C ALA A 178 1.82 -19.53 -39.11
N ASP A 179 1.68 -18.38 -39.79
CA ASP A 179 1.60 -18.29 -41.25
C ASP A 179 2.98 -18.25 -41.93
N SER A 180 4.03 -17.89 -41.16
CA SER A 180 5.42 -17.77 -41.64
C SER A 180 6.25 -19.04 -41.39
N GLY A 181 5.62 -20.19 -41.28
CA GLY A 181 6.34 -21.45 -41.13
C GLY A 181 7.30 -21.68 -42.31
N PRO A 182 8.64 -21.63 -42.13
CA PRO A 182 9.54 -21.99 -43.20
C PRO A 182 9.30 -23.45 -43.57
N ASP A 183 9.25 -23.70 -44.88
CA ASP A 183 9.23 -25.04 -45.45
C ASP A 183 10.22 -25.95 -44.69
N ARG A 184 9.69 -26.84 -43.86
CA ARG A 184 10.45 -27.76 -42.96
C ARG A 184 11.28 -28.80 -43.71
N SER A 185 11.29 -28.76 -45.06
CA SER A 185 11.98 -29.73 -45.89
C SER A 185 13.51 -29.51 -46.04
N GLN A 186 14.08 -28.39 -45.51
CA GLN A 186 15.49 -28.06 -45.81
C GLN A 186 16.40 -27.79 -44.58
N ARG A 187 15.98 -28.02 -43.34
CA ARG A 187 16.89 -27.94 -42.18
C ARG A 187 17.09 -29.29 -41.53
N GLY A 188 18.12 -29.99 -42.03
CA GLY A 188 18.65 -31.16 -41.33
C GLY A 188 19.34 -30.76 -40.05
N GLY A 189 18.91 -31.34 -38.92
CA GLY A 189 19.77 -31.57 -37.77
C GLY A 189 19.83 -30.52 -36.65
N GLU A 190 19.03 -29.49 -36.63
CA GLU A 190 18.97 -28.59 -35.44
C GLU A 190 17.91 -29.13 -34.49
N LYS A 191 18.38 -29.58 -33.31
CA LYS A 191 17.49 -30.01 -32.21
C LYS A 191 16.41 -28.98 -32.03
N ASP A 192 15.13 -29.38 -32.06
CA ASP A 192 13.98 -28.60 -31.63
C ASP A 192 14.31 -28.02 -30.25
N LEU A 193 14.68 -26.74 -30.21
CA LEU A 193 14.65 -26.01 -28.96
C LEU A 193 13.19 -26.02 -28.53
N PRO A 194 12.86 -26.49 -27.31
CA PRO A 194 11.50 -26.46 -26.84
C PRO A 194 11.04 -25.02 -26.96
N VAL A 195 9.92 -24.78 -27.64
CA VAL A 195 9.16 -23.53 -27.52
C VAL A 195 9.03 -23.31 -26.02
N PRO A 196 9.50 -22.17 -25.46
CA PRO A 196 9.39 -21.95 -24.05
C PRO A 196 7.91 -22.18 -23.70
N GLU A 197 7.63 -23.21 -22.90
CA GLU A 197 6.31 -23.34 -22.29
C GLU A 197 6.02 -21.97 -21.71
N GLU A 198 4.95 -21.30 -22.17
CA GLU A 198 4.46 -20.07 -21.59
C GLU A 198 4.09 -20.39 -20.13
N SER A 199 5.11 -20.39 -19.27
CA SER A 199 4.98 -20.82 -17.89
C SER A 199 4.72 -19.59 -17.02
N GLY A 200 3.90 -19.78 -16.00
CA GLY A 200 3.70 -18.76 -14.97
C GLY A 200 2.89 -17.56 -15.43
N LEU A 201 3.35 -16.35 -15.14
CA LEU A 201 2.63 -15.10 -15.32
C LEU A 201 2.12 -14.88 -16.75
N GLN A 202 2.92 -15.17 -17.78
CA GLN A 202 2.53 -14.95 -19.19
C GLN A 202 1.33 -15.81 -19.58
N ALA A 203 1.32 -17.08 -19.19
CA ALA A 203 0.20 -17.98 -19.45
C ALA A 203 -1.07 -17.50 -18.75
N ARG A 204 -0.95 -17.00 -17.50
CA ARG A 204 -2.08 -16.44 -16.76
C ARG A 204 -2.62 -15.16 -17.41
N LEU A 205 -1.74 -14.26 -17.84
CA LEU A 205 -2.13 -13.03 -18.54
C LEU A 205 -2.86 -13.33 -19.84
N LEU A 206 -2.33 -14.23 -20.66
CA LEU A 206 -2.96 -14.62 -21.92
C LEU A 206 -4.31 -15.33 -21.70
N SER A 207 -4.37 -16.22 -20.73
CA SER A 207 -5.62 -16.89 -20.37
C SER A 207 -6.69 -15.92 -19.88
N ALA A 208 -6.31 -14.93 -19.05
CA ALA A 208 -7.21 -13.91 -18.57
C ALA A 208 -7.67 -12.95 -19.69
N TRP A 209 -6.75 -12.56 -20.58
CA TRP A 209 -7.07 -11.78 -21.78
C TRP A 209 -8.12 -12.46 -22.64
N ARG A 210 -7.95 -13.72 -22.95
CA ARG A 210 -8.89 -14.50 -23.77
C ARG A 210 -10.30 -14.63 -23.15
N ARG A 211 -10.39 -14.54 -21.82
CA ARG A 211 -11.69 -14.62 -21.12
C ARG A 211 -12.37 -13.27 -20.96
N GLN A 212 -11.62 -12.22 -20.65
CA GLN A 212 -12.16 -10.95 -20.16
C GLN A 212 -11.63 -9.73 -20.94
N GLY A 213 -10.75 -9.95 -21.93
CA GLY A 213 -10.11 -8.84 -22.65
C GLY A 213 -9.35 -7.92 -21.70
N PRO A 214 -9.40 -6.58 -21.94
CA PRO A 214 -8.72 -5.61 -21.08
C PRO A 214 -9.25 -5.63 -19.63
N ASN A 215 -10.50 -6.03 -19.39
CA ASN A 215 -11.09 -6.06 -18.05
C ASN A 215 -10.46 -7.13 -17.13
N ALA A 216 -9.59 -8.00 -17.65
CA ALA A 216 -8.81 -8.91 -16.83
C ALA A 216 -7.97 -8.21 -15.75
N LEU A 217 -7.58 -6.94 -15.95
CA LEU A 217 -6.85 -6.13 -14.96
C LEU A 217 -7.71 -5.06 -14.27
N LEU A 218 -9.04 -5.14 -14.39
CA LEU A 218 -9.98 -4.15 -13.86
C LEU A 218 -9.79 -3.93 -12.35
N GLY A 219 -9.61 -5.01 -11.59
CA GLY A 219 -9.43 -4.96 -10.15
C GLY A 219 -8.22 -4.15 -9.72
N TRP A 220 -7.13 -4.18 -10.51
CA TRP A 220 -5.92 -3.37 -10.26
C TRP A 220 -6.23 -1.87 -10.37
N ASP A 221 -6.93 -1.44 -11.40
CA ASP A 221 -7.26 -0.04 -11.60
C ASP A 221 -8.28 0.43 -10.55
N LEU A 222 -9.35 -0.33 -10.30
CA LEU A 222 -10.37 0.03 -9.31
C LEU A 222 -9.85 0.01 -7.87
N GLY A 223 -8.95 -0.93 -7.52
CA GLY A 223 -8.32 -0.96 -6.21
C GLY A 223 -7.43 0.26 -5.96
N ARG A 224 -6.69 0.72 -6.96
CA ARG A 224 -5.91 1.95 -6.92
C ARG A 224 -6.81 3.18 -6.81
N LEU A 225 -7.85 3.25 -7.64
CA LEU A 225 -8.82 4.33 -7.59
C LEU A 225 -9.47 4.43 -6.21
N ALA A 226 -9.95 3.33 -5.65
CA ALA A 226 -10.58 3.30 -4.34
C ALA A 226 -9.69 3.86 -3.22
N CYS A 227 -8.38 3.54 -3.23
CA CYS A 227 -7.42 4.11 -2.29
C CYS A 227 -7.11 5.57 -2.57
N ASN A 228 -6.80 5.90 -3.83
CA ASN A 228 -6.30 7.23 -4.18
C ASN A 228 -7.39 8.29 -4.10
N ALA A 229 -8.64 7.99 -4.49
CA ALA A 229 -9.75 8.91 -4.33
C ALA A 229 -9.97 9.29 -2.85
N GLN A 230 -9.90 8.31 -1.94
CA GLN A 230 -9.96 8.57 -0.51
C GLN A 230 -8.77 9.40 -0.01
N TYR A 231 -7.55 9.12 -0.48
CA TYR A 231 -6.38 9.93 -0.15
C TYR A 231 -6.47 11.35 -0.70
N CYS A 232 -6.98 11.54 -1.92
CA CYS A 232 -7.22 12.86 -2.51
C CYS A 232 -8.27 13.65 -1.71
N TYR A 233 -9.34 13.00 -1.25
CA TYR A 233 -10.29 13.62 -0.33
C TYR A 233 -9.63 14.02 1.00
N LEU A 234 -8.86 13.13 1.63
CA LEU A 234 -8.12 13.42 2.86
C LEU A 234 -7.08 14.53 2.69
N ALA A 235 -6.48 14.65 1.51
CA ALA A 235 -5.58 15.72 1.13
C ALA A 235 -6.32 17.07 0.95
N GLY A 236 -7.64 17.03 0.75
CA GLY A 236 -8.48 18.17 0.39
C GLY A 236 -8.26 18.60 -1.07
N TYR A 237 -7.95 17.65 -1.94
CA TYR A 237 -7.90 17.83 -3.39
C TYR A 237 -9.24 17.50 -4.03
N LEU A 238 -9.99 16.54 -3.51
CA LEU A 238 -11.37 16.23 -3.92
C LEU A 238 -12.37 16.64 -2.84
N SER A 239 -13.55 17.05 -3.25
CA SER A 239 -14.72 17.23 -2.40
C SER A 239 -15.35 15.88 -2.02
N ARG A 240 -16.32 15.88 -1.10
CA ARG A 240 -17.07 14.68 -0.75
C ARG A 240 -17.90 14.17 -1.92
N GLU A 241 -18.54 15.09 -2.62
CA GLU A 241 -19.40 14.83 -3.78
C GLU A 241 -18.61 14.18 -4.91
N GLU A 242 -17.37 14.63 -5.16
CA GLU A 242 -16.48 14.05 -6.16
C GLU A 242 -16.02 12.65 -5.76
N LEU A 243 -15.67 12.45 -4.48
CA LEU A 243 -15.33 11.11 -3.96
C LEU A 243 -16.51 10.15 -4.13
N ASP A 244 -17.73 10.59 -3.79
CA ASP A 244 -18.93 9.77 -3.91
C ASP A 244 -19.23 9.43 -5.38
N ALA A 245 -19.07 10.39 -6.29
CA ALA A 245 -19.28 10.17 -7.73
C ALA A 245 -18.26 9.15 -8.30
N LEU A 246 -16.98 9.30 -7.97
CA LEU A 246 -15.91 8.38 -8.38
C LEU A 246 -16.12 6.98 -7.78
N GLY A 247 -16.47 6.92 -6.50
CA GLY A 247 -16.75 5.68 -5.81
C GLY A 247 -17.95 4.95 -6.39
N MET A 248 -19.02 5.67 -6.73
CA MET A 248 -20.21 5.10 -7.34
C MET A 248 -19.91 4.55 -8.74
N ALA A 249 -19.16 5.29 -9.56
CA ALA A 249 -18.73 4.82 -10.87
C ALA A 249 -17.86 3.56 -10.76
N ALA A 250 -16.93 3.52 -9.83
CA ALA A 250 -16.11 2.34 -9.58
C ALA A 250 -16.94 1.12 -9.12
N TYR A 251 -17.93 1.35 -8.25
CA TYR A 251 -18.87 0.33 -7.81
C TYR A 251 -19.67 -0.24 -8.98
N ASP A 252 -20.29 0.61 -9.79
CA ASP A 252 -21.11 0.19 -10.93
C ASP A 252 -20.27 -0.63 -11.92
N ILE A 253 -19.07 -0.16 -12.28
CA ILE A 253 -18.15 -0.89 -13.17
C ILE A 253 -17.78 -2.25 -12.58
N ALA A 254 -17.49 -2.32 -11.27
CA ALA A 254 -17.15 -3.57 -10.63
C ALA A 254 -18.32 -4.56 -10.62
N GLN A 255 -19.55 -4.10 -10.31
CA GLN A 255 -20.76 -4.93 -10.31
C GLN A 255 -21.12 -5.47 -11.70
N GLU A 256 -20.83 -4.70 -12.76
CA GLU A 256 -21.09 -5.11 -14.15
C GLU A 256 -20.08 -6.16 -14.64
N ASN A 257 -18.84 -6.15 -14.12
CA ASN A 257 -17.73 -6.92 -14.68
C ASN A 257 -17.23 -8.04 -13.79
N CYS A 258 -17.59 -8.07 -12.50
CA CYS A 258 -17.14 -9.07 -11.54
C CYS A 258 -18.32 -9.66 -10.77
N SER A 259 -18.25 -10.96 -10.48
CA SER A 259 -19.26 -11.68 -9.73
C SER A 259 -19.11 -11.57 -8.20
N GLY A 260 -17.98 -11.06 -7.71
CA GLY A 260 -17.70 -10.98 -6.28
C GLY A 260 -16.31 -10.46 -5.95
N TRP A 261 -16.04 -10.37 -4.64
CA TRP A 261 -14.75 -9.90 -4.13
C TRP A 261 -13.58 -10.75 -4.62
N GLU A 262 -13.75 -12.07 -4.73
CA GLU A 262 -12.69 -12.97 -5.16
C GLU A 262 -12.24 -12.63 -6.59
N GLU A 263 -13.17 -12.46 -7.52
CA GLU A 263 -12.86 -12.12 -8.90
C GLU A 263 -12.19 -10.73 -9.02
N LEU A 264 -12.72 -9.73 -8.30
CA LEU A 264 -12.11 -8.40 -8.27
C LEU A 264 -10.68 -8.44 -7.71
N MET A 265 -10.44 -9.19 -6.64
CA MET A 265 -9.12 -9.28 -6.01
C MET A 265 -8.14 -10.11 -6.84
N GLU A 266 -8.56 -11.17 -7.51
CA GLU A 266 -7.70 -11.91 -8.45
C GLU A 266 -7.32 -11.04 -9.66
N SER A 267 -8.27 -10.25 -10.18
CA SER A 267 -8.00 -9.24 -11.20
C SER A 267 -7.01 -8.16 -10.70
N TYR A 268 -7.11 -7.75 -9.43
CA TYR A 268 -6.14 -6.87 -8.79
C TYR A 268 -4.74 -7.51 -8.75
N MET A 269 -4.66 -8.78 -8.32
CA MET A 269 -3.39 -9.49 -8.21
C MET A 269 -2.70 -9.67 -9.56
N LEU A 270 -3.47 -10.00 -10.59
CA LEU A 270 -2.96 -10.14 -11.94
C LEU A 270 -2.42 -8.82 -12.48
N GLY A 271 -3.16 -7.72 -12.27
CA GLY A 271 -2.73 -6.39 -12.67
C GLY A 271 -1.49 -5.89 -11.94
N PHE A 272 -1.34 -6.21 -10.65
CA PHE A 272 -0.13 -5.93 -9.90
C PHE A 272 1.09 -6.65 -10.47
N GLN A 273 0.95 -7.95 -10.79
CA GLN A 273 2.03 -8.75 -11.39
C GLN A 273 2.38 -8.24 -12.79
N PHE A 274 1.39 -7.86 -13.59
CA PHE A 274 1.61 -7.22 -14.88
C PHE A 274 2.40 -5.91 -14.74
N TRP A 275 2.03 -5.08 -13.77
CA TRP A 275 2.70 -3.81 -13.51
C TRP A 275 4.15 -3.97 -13.04
N CYS A 276 4.42 -4.87 -12.10
CA CYS A 276 5.77 -5.06 -11.57
C CYS A 276 6.63 -6.03 -12.38
N GLY A 277 6.04 -6.81 -13.30
CA GLY A 277 6.75 -7.81 -14.10
C GLY A 277 7.23 -9.02 -13.29
N GLU A 278 6.69 -9.24 -12.08
CA GLU A 278 7.14 -10.30 -11.17
C GLU A 278 5.99 -11.27 -10.86
N ASP A 279 6.27 -12.56 -11.10
CA ASP A 279 5.32 -13.65 -10.88
C ASP A 279 5.16 -13.95 -9.38
N GLU A 280 3.92 -14.14 -8.93
CA GLU A 280 3.60 -14.49 -7.54
C GLU A 280 4.03 -15.90 -7.15
N ASP A 281 4.23 -16.80 -8.12
CA ASP A 281 4.70 -18.16 -7.88
C ASP A 281 6.21 -18.21 -7.60
N ILE A 282 6.93 -17.10 -7.81
CA ILE A 282 8.36 -17.00 -7.52
C ILE A 282 8.55 -16.55 -6.06
N PRO A 283 9.13 -17.41 -5.19
CA PRO A 283 9.36 -17.06 -3.78
C PRO A 283 10.23 -15.80 -3.63
N GLY A 284 9.77 -14.84 -2.84
CA GLY A 284 10.48 -13.58 -2.60
C GLY A 284 10.27 -12.50 -3.66
N SER A 285 9.48 -12.77 -4.70
CA SER A 285 9.05 -11.75 -5.66
C SER A 285 8.08 -10.76 -5.01
N LYS A 286 7.95 -9.57 -5.60
CA LYS A 286 6.91 -8.60 -5.19
C LYS A 286 5.50 -9.17 -5.40
N GLY A 287 5.29 -10.01 -6.42
CA GLY A 287 4.05 -10.74 -6.65
C GLY A 287 3.70 -11.63 -5.45
N ALA A 288 4.66 -12.46 -4.99
CA ALA A 288 4.49 -13.33 -3.83
C ALA A 288 4.24 -12.54 -2.53
N GLU A 289 4.96 -11.44 -2.31
CA GLU A 289 4.73 -10.57 -1.15
C GLU A 289 3.33 -9.95 -1.17
N ARG A 290 2.85 -9.53 -2.33
CA ARG A 290 1.50 -8.97 -2.50
C ARG A 290 0.43 -10.04 -2.29
N ARG A 291 0.63 -11.24 -2.83
CA ARG A 291 -0.24 -12.40 -2.60
C ARG A 291 -0.32 -12.74 -1.11
N ALA A 292 0.80 -12.78 -0.41
CA ALA A 292 0.83 -13.04 1.02
C ALA A 292 0.04 -11.98 1.83
N ALA A 293 0.09 -10.71 1.43
CA ALA A 293 -0.71 -9.65 2.06
C ALA A 293 -2.22 -9.85 1.83
N TYR A 294 -2.63 -10.24 0.62
CA TYR A 294 -4.02 -10.57 0.28
C TYR A 294 -4.52 -11.78 1.08
N GLU A 295 -3.77 -12.88 1.07
CA GLU A 295 -4.13 -14.11 1.79
C GLU A 295 -4.24 -13.88 3.30
N LYS A 296 -3.32 -13.08 3.86
CA LYS A 296 -3.40 -12.68 5.27
C LYS A 296 -4.70 -11.93 5.57
N LEU A 297 -5.06 -10.95 4.74
CA LEU A 297 -6.29 -10.17 4.90
C LEU A 297 -7.54 -11.05 4.75
N ARG A 298 -7.54 -11.96 3.78
CA ARG A 298 -8.64 -12.90 3.53
C ARG A 298 -8.82 -13.89 4.67
N ALA A 299 -7.74 -14.32 5.33
CA ALA A 299 -7.75 -15.27 6.43
C ALA A 299 -8.19 -14.68 7.78
N GLU A 300 -8.32 -13.35 7.90
CA GLU A 300 -8.82 -12.73 9.13
C GLU A 300 -10.26 -13.14 9.42
N GLN A 301 -10.63 -13.20 10.71
CA GLN A 301 -11.96 -13.65 11.14
C GLN A 301 -12.62 -12.58 12.04
N PRO A 302 -13.63 -11.88 11.56
CA PRO A 302 -14.07 -11.83 10.15
C PRO A 302 -13.11 -11.00 9.29
N SER A 303 -12.95 -11.40 8.02
CA SER A 303 -12.24 -10.59 7.03
C SER A 303 -13.10 -9.41 6.56
N ILE A 304 -12.48 -8.37 5.98
CA ILE A 304 -13.23 -7.25 5.40
C ILE A 304 -14.22 -7.72 4.31
N PHE A 305 -13.83 -8.73 3.52
CA PHE A 305 -14.67 -9.28 2.45
C PHE A 305 -15.88 -10.08 2.98
N GLN A 306 -15.80 -10.60 4.21
CA GLN A 306 -16.93 -11.21 4.90
C GLN A 306 -17.83 -10.16 5.56
N MET A 307 -17.23 -9.06 6.06
CA MET A 307 -17.96 -7.98 6.72
C MET A 307 -18.73 -7.08 5.75
N ILE A 308 -18.20 -6.91 4.54
CA ILE A 308 -18.77 -6.06 3.50
C ILE A 308 -19.30 -6.96 2.38
N PRO A 309 -20.62 -7.16 2.28
CA PRO A 309 -21.21 -7.92 1.18
C PRO A 309 -20.85 -7.30 -0.17
N TRP A 310 -20.58 -8.13 -1.17
CA TRP A 310 -20.30 -7.66 -2.53
C TRP A 310 -21.40 -6.75 -3.08
N SER A 311 -22.64 -7.19 -2.94
CA SER A 311 -23.85 -6.48 -3.38
C SER A 311 -24.39 -5.51 -2.31
N LEU A 312 -23.50 -4.90 -1.50
CA LEU A 312 -23.91 -3.92 -0.50
C LEU A 312 -24.70 -2.78 -1.20
N PRO A 313 -25.94 -2.47 -0.75
CA PRO A 313 -26.71 -1.38 -1.35
C PRO A 313 -26.05 -0.05 -1.04
N VAL A 314 -25.33 0.50 -2.01
CA VAL A 314 -24.60 1.78 -1.89
C VAL A 314 -25.47 2.98 -2.27
N ARG A 315 -26.58 2.74 -2.95
CA ARG A 315 -27.60 3.74 -3.27
C ARG A 315 -28.67 3.70 -2.18
N ALA A 316 -28.84 4.80 -1.45
CA ALA A 316 -29.95 5.01 -0.51
C ALA A 316 -31.19 5.53 -1.22
#